data_0b55689dd81364d7039f4ee86b83f8a8
#
_entry.id   0b55689dd81364d7039f4ee86b83f8a8
#
_cell.length_a   1.000
_cell.length_b   1.000
_cell.length_c   1.000
_cell.angle_alpha   90.00
_cell.angle_beta   90.00
_cell.angle_gamma   90.00
#
_symmetry.space_group_name_H-M   'P 1'
#
loop_
_entity.id
_entity.type
_entity.pdbx_description
1 polymer ?
#
loop_
_entity_poly.entity_id
_entity_poly.type
_entity_poly.pdbx_seq_one_letter_code
_entity_poly.pdbx_strand_id
1 'polypeptide(L)'
;LPTEDAIAVSSELVKRFGLPFWQFTVSATDANRHVIRYSRLITGKQKVIVIDRCYHGSVDETFATLDSNGKTISREGNIGAPVALNETTIVVEFNDLTAMEQALATGEVACILMEPAMTNVGIVLPEDGYLKAVGELAKKYSSLWIIDETHTISVGPGGMTKQLNLQPDFLTIGKAIGGGLPVGTFGMSEKIAGEIAKKVEREVIDTGGIGGTLAGNALSLAAMRATLTKVLTEAAFAKMIPLGNLWCEGVDQAIKKYELPWYCSRLGARGEYLFRASAPKTGKEAMLAADFELEQYIHLRLLNDGFLLTPFHNMALISPQTTEADVFAHTKAFDVLCAELVS
;
A
#
# COMPACT_ATOMS: atom_id res chain seq x y z
N LEU A 1 -3.03 -22.86 18.41
CA LEU A 1 -3.92 -23.82 17.75
C LEU A 1 -4.79 -23.09 16.76
N PRO A 2 -5.00 -23.61 15.57
CA PRO A 2 -5.88 -22.99 14.58
C PRO A 2 -7.33 -22.98 15.13
N THR A 3 -8.02 -21.84 14.89
CA THR A 3 -9.41 -21.64 15.28
C THR A 3 -10.30 -21.72 14.05
N GLU A 4 -11.63 -21.86 14.22
CA GLU A 4 -12.58 -21.75 13.11
C GLU A 4 -12.47 -20.39 12.40
N ASP A 5 -12.15 -19.32 13.13
CA ASP A 5 -11.93 -18.00 12.54
C ASP A 5 -10.70 -17.99 11.61
N ALA A 6 -9.62 -18.72 11.97
CA ALA A 6 -8.45 -18.85 11.10
C ALA A 6 -8.81 -19.50 9.75
N ILE A 7 -9.62 -20.56 9.79
CA ILE A 7 -10.09 -21.25 8.58
C ILE A 7 -10.98 -20.34 7.74
N ALA A 8 -11.94 -19.65 8.38
CA ALA A 8 -12.86 -18.76 7.69
C ALA A 8 -12.12 -17.56 7.05
N VAL A 9 -11.18 -16.94 7.78
CA VAL A 9 -10.36 -15.81 7.28
C VAL A 9 -9.50 -16.27 6.11
N SER A 10 -8.78 -17.38 6.25
CA SER A 10 -7.94 -17.92 5.15
C SER A 10 -8.76 -18.20 3.90
N SER A 11 -9.94 -18.83 4.04
CA SER A 11 -10.84 -19.12 2.91
C SER A 11 -11.31 -17.81 2.23
N GLU A 12 -11.65 -16.78 3.01
CA GLU A 12 -12.06 -15.49 2.46
C GLU A 12 -10.90 -14.78 1.74
N LEU A 13 -9.68 -14.84 2.28
CA LEU A 13 -8.50 -14.27 1.63
C LEU A 13 -8.16 -14.99 0.32
N VAL A 14 -8.26 -16.31 0.29
CA VAL A 14 -8.10 -17.11 -0.96
C VAL A 14 -9.11 -16.64 -2.02
N LYS A 15 -10.39 -16.52 -1.65
CA LYS A 15 -11.45 -16.05 -2.55
C LYS A 15 -11.17 -14.66 -3.10
N ARG A 16 -10.64 -13.76 -2.27
CA ARG A 16 -10.37 -12.36 -2.63
C ARG A 16 -9.18 -12.19 -3.54
N PHE A 17 -8.06 -12.83 -3.18
CA PHE A 17 -6.75 -12.56 -3.79
C PHE A 17 -6.21 -13.70 -4.68
N GLY A 18 -6.83 -14.88 -4.65
CA GLY A 18 -6.44 -16.01 -5.48
C GLY A 18 -5.16 -16.75 -5.04
N LEU A 19 -4.49 -16.30 -3.97
CA LEU A 19 -3.32 -16.98 -3.42
C LEU A 19 -3.76 -18.08 -2.44
N PRO A 20 -3.30 -19.35 -2.61
CA PRO A 20 -3.86 -20.48 -1.87
C PRO A 20 -3.38 -20.62 -0.42
N PHE A 21 -2.25 -20.03 -0.05
CA PHE A 21 -1.66 -20.16 1.28
C PHE A 21 -1.52 -18.81 1.97
N TRP A 22 -1.94 -18.75 3.25
CA TRP A 22 -1.92 -17.53 4.05
C TRP A 22 -1.29 -17.77 5.41
N GLN A 23 -0.54 -16.79 5.88
CA GLN A 23 0.03 -16.76 7.22
C GLN A 23 -0.28 -15.43 7.89
N PHE A 24 -0.67 -15.48 9.18
CA PHE A 24 -1.04 -14.32 9.97
C PHE A 24 0.16 -13.70 10.66
N THR A 25 0.11 -12.40 10.88
CA THR A 25 1.10 -11.58 11.58
C THR A 25 0.38 -10.57 12.47
N VAL A 26 1.11 -9.84 13.31
CA VAL A 26 0.53 -8.80 14.17
C VAL A 26 0.46 -7.43 13.48
N SER A 27 1.13 -7.27 12.35
CA SER A 27 1.11 -6.04 11.54
C SER A 27 1.52 -6.31 10.09
N ALA A 28 1.22 -5.37 9.18
CA ALA A 28 1.77 -5.40 7.82
C ALA A 28 3.30 -5.27 7.81
N THR A 29 3.89 -4.59 8.81
CA THR A 29 5.34 -4.54 9.01
C THR A 29 5.93 -5.94 9.12
N ASP A 30 5.34 -6.80 9.98
CA ASP A 30 5.83 -8.16 10.15
C ASP A 30 5.60 -8.99 8.89
N ALA A 31 4.43 -8.82 8.23
CA ALA A 31 4.16 -9.48 6.96
C ALA A 31 5.25 -9.15 5.93
N ASN A 32 5.59 -7.88 5.75
CA ASN A 32 6.64 -7.43 4.82
C ASN A 32 8.03 -7.96 5.21
N ARG A 33 8.39 -7.92 6.49
CA ARG A 33 9.64 -8.54 6.99
C ARG A 33 9.71 -10.04 6.68
N HIS A 34 8.62 -10.76 6.89
CA HIS A 34 8.57 -12.20 6.68
C HIS A 34 8.72 -12.56 5.20
N VAL A 35 8.02 -11.88 4.30
CA VAL A 35 8.12 -12.16 2.87
C VAL A 35 9.50 -11.79 2.30
N ILE A 36 10.17 -10.76 2.81
CA ILE A 36 11.56 -10.44 2.47
C ILE A 36 12.49 -11.57 2.90
N ARG A 37 12.36 -12.09 4.14
CA ARG A 37 13.17 -13.23 4.63
C ARG A 37 12.96 -14.47 3.78
N TYR A 38 11.71 -14.81 3.45
CA TYR A 38 11.41 -15.92 2.55
C TYR A 38 11.99 -15.71 1.15
N SER A 39 11.93 -14.48 0.65
CA SER A 39 12.48 -14.15 -0.66
C SER A 39 14.00 -14.38 -0.70
N ARG A 40 14.72 -13.93 0.32
CA ARG A 40 16.14 -14.18 0.48
C ARG A 40 16.47 -15.68 0.63
N LEU A 41 15.68 -16.40 1.42
CA LEU A 41 15.82 -17.86 1.58
C LEU A 41 15.66 -18.61 0.24
N ILE A 42 14.63 -18.26 -0.53
CA ILE A 42 14.28 -18.94 -1.78
C ILE A 42 15.31 -18.65 -2.87
N THR A 43 15.67 -17.37 -3.03
CA THR A 43 16.53 -16.93 -4.14
C THR A 43 18.01 -16.99 -3.86
N GLY A 44 18.43 -17.02 -2.57
CA GLY A 44 19.83 -16.90 -2.16
C GLY A 44 20.43 -15.51 -2.38
N LYS A 45 19.61 -14.53 -2.82
CA LYS A 45 20.00 -13.14 -3.09
C LYS A 45 19.75 -12.27 -1.87
N GLN A 46 20.38 -11.06 -1.81
CA GLN A 46 20.39 -10.25 -0.61
C GLN A 46 19.53 -8.98 -0.71
N LYS A 47 19.53 -8.30 -1.88
CA LYS A 47 18.92 -6.98 -2.03
C LYS A 47 17.42 -7.05 -2.27
N VAL A 48 16.74 -6.00 -1.84
CA VAL A 48 15.32 -5.76 -2.08
C VAL A 48 15.20 -4.52 -2.97
N ILE A 49 14.37 -4.57 -4.02
CA ILE A 49 13.95 -3.35 -4.70
C ILE A 49 12.73 -2.79 -3.97
N VAL A 50 12.77 -1.48 -3.68
CA VAL A 50 11.63 -0.69 -3.22
C VAL A 50 11.44 0.53 -4.12
N ILE A 51 10.22 1.07 -4.12
CA ILE A 51 9.89 2.27 -4.88
C ILE A 51 10.29 3.52 -4.09
N ASP A 52 10.82 4.54 -4.75
CA ASP A 52 11.17 5.80 -4.08
C ASP A 52 9.94 6.40 -3.39
N ARG A 53 10.11 6.90 -2.17
CA ARG A 53 9.04 7.46 -1.31
C ARG A 53 7.93 6.48 -0.90
N CYS A 54 8.10 5.17 -1.06
CA CYS A 54 7.16 4.16 -0.55
C CYS A 54 7.16 4.11 1.00
N TYR A 55 6.15 3.44 1.57
CA TYR A 55 6.12 3.10 2.98
C TYR A 55 5.52 1.70 3.17
N HIS A 56 6.29 0.80 3.78
CA HIS A 56 5.90 -0.59 4.00
C HIS A 56 5.98 -1.01 5.49
N GLY A 57 5.69 -0.06 6.37
CA GLY A 57 5.84 -0.25 7.82
C GLY A 57 7.29 -0.04 8.27
N SER A 58 7.58 -0.40 9.53
CA SER A 58 8.92 -0.25 10.15
C SER A 58 9.86 -1.38 9.70
N VAL A 59 10.10 -1.47 8.39
CA VAL A 59 11.02 -2.43 7.78
C VAL A 59 12.28 -1.68 7.37
N ASP A 60 13.42 -2.03 7.96
CA ASP A 60 14.67 -1.28 7.81
C ASP A 60 15.05 -1.04 6.35
N GLU A 61 14.96 -2.07 5.51
CA GLU A 61 15.27 -2.01 4.08
C GLU A 61 14.42 -0.98 3.31
N THR A 62 13.25 -0.63 3.80
CA THR A 62 12.30 0.24 3.08
C THR A 62 12.45 1.73 3.40
N PHE A 63 13.31 2.09 4.37
CA PHE A 63 13.62 3.48 4.69
C PHE A 63 14.72 4.07 3.79
N ALA A 64 14.77 3.64 2.56
CA ALA A 64 15.66 4.12 1.53
C ALA A 64 14.95 5.10 0.58
N THR A 65 15.75 5.94 -0.09
CA THR A 65 15.29 6.91 -1.09
C THR A 65 16.40 7.14 -2.12
N LEU A 66 16.12 7.85 -3.20
CA LEU A 66 17.14 8.30 -4.16
C LEU A 66 17.70 9.67 -3.79
N ASP A 67 19.01 9.83 -3.92
CA ASP A 67 19.65 11.14 -3.90
C ASP A 67 19.48 11.88 -5.26
N SER A 68 20.06 13.09 -5.36
CA SER A 68 20.02 13.89 -6.60
C SER A 68 20.71 13.22 -7.80
N ASN A 69 21.58 12.23 -7.56
CA ASN A 69 22.30 11.47 -8.59
C ASN A 69 21.66 10.11 -8.89
N GLY A 70 20.49 9.82 -8.30
CA GLY A 70 19.79 8.55 -8.47
C GLY A 70 20.41 7.39 -7.70
N LYS A 71 21.21 7.66 -6.65
CA LYS A 71 21.79 6.61 -5.81
C LYS A 71 20.90 6.34 -4.60
N THR A 72 20.81 5.07 -4.21
CA THR A 72 20.12 4.66 -2.99
C THR A 72 20.85 5.17 -1.75
N ILE A 73 20.14 5.94 -0.92
CA ILE A 73 20.58 6.46 0.37
C ILE A 73 19.52 6.22 1.43
N SER A 74 19.88 6.45 2.71
CA SER A 74 18.90 6.45 3.79
C SER A 74 17.94 7.64 3.62
N ARG A 75 16.64 7.41 3.86
CA ARG A 75 15.63 8.48 3.89
C ARG A 75 15.94 9.43 5.03
N GLU A 76 15.71 10.72 4.81
CA GLU A 76 15.76 11.72 5.89
C GLU A 76 14.80 11.33 7.02
N GLY A 77 15.26 11.48 8.26
CA GLY A 77 14.51 11.07 9.45
C GLY A 77 14.58 9.58 9.79
N ASN A 78 15.22 8.73 8.97
CA ASN A 78 15.49 7.36 9.35
C ASN A 78 16.54 7.31 10.47
N ILE A 79 16.22 6.65 11.58
CA ILE A 79 17.08 6.51 12.76
C ILE A 79 17.53 5.07 12.94
N GLY A 80 18.82 4.88 13.25
CA GLY A 80 19.36 3.60 13.70
C GLY A 80 19.37 2.49 12.64
N ALA A 81 19.56 2.82 11.37
CA ALA A 81 19.75 1.81 10.34
C ALA A 81 20.93 0.88 10.70
N PRO A 82 20.74 -0.45 10.70
CA PRO A 82 21.78 -1.39 11.14
C PRO A 82 22.96 -1.46 10.16
N VAL A 83 22.74 -1.12 8.89
CA VAL A 83 23.73 -1.09 7.81
C VAL A 83 23.44 0.10 6.90
N ALA A 84 24.38 0.44 6.03
CA ALA A 84 24.12 1.38 4.94
C ALA A 84 23.08 0.79 3.98
N LEU A 85 21.97 1.49 3.72
CA LEU A 85 20.81 0.89 3.05
C LEU A 85 21.08 0.46 1.61
N ASN A 86 22.08 1.06 0.93
CA ASN A 86 22.52 0.61 -0.40
C ASN A 86 23.15 -0.78 -0.40
N GLU A 87 23.49 -1.34 0.77
CA GLU A 87 23.97 -2.73 0.88
C GLU A 87 22.82 -3.74 0.77
N THR A 88 21.63 -3.37 1.26
CA THR A 88 20.45 -4.27 1.34
C THR A 88 19.32 -3.89 0.40
N THR A 89 19.37 -2.69 -0.19
CA THR A 89 18.25 -2.11 -0.93
C THR A 89 18.70 -1.43 -2.20
N ILE A 90 17.89 -1.54 -3.25
CA ILE A 90 17.96 -0.71 -4.45
C ILE A 90 16.65 0.04 -4.55
N VAL A 91 16.71 1.37 -4.69
CA VAL A 91 15.53 2.21 -4.87
C VAL A 91 15.35 2.51 -6.35
N VAL A 92 14.13 2.43 -6.84
CA VAL A 92 13.75 2.82 -8.20
C VAL A 92 12.53 3.74 -8.15
N GLU A 93 12.38 4.61 -9.17
CA GLU A 93 11.16 5.42 -9.28
C GLU A 93 9.98 4.56 -9.76
N PHE A 94 8.77 4.94 -9.32
CA PHE A 94 7.53 4.35 -9.84
C PHE A 94 7.36 4.69 -11.32
N ASN A 95 6.82 3.78 -12.11
CA ASN A 95 6.66 3.89 -13.56
C ASN A 95 7.97 3.90 -14.37
N ASP A 96 9.14 3.64 -13.77
CA ASP A 96 10.43 3.53 -14.49
C ASP A 96 10.83 2.06 -14.70
N LEU A 97 10.36 1.46 -15.79
CA LEU A 97 10.72 0.10 -16.19
C LEU A 97 12.20 -0.05 -16.56
N THR A 98 12.83 1.01 -17.04
CA THR A 98 14.25 0.99 -17.41
C THR A 98 15.13 0.85 -16.17
N ALA A 99 14.89 1.69 -15.16
CA ALA A 99 15.60 1.58 -13.88
C ALA A 99 15.28 0.26 -13.18
N MET A 100 14.03 -0.22 -13.23
CA MET A 100 13.62 -1.51 -12.69
C MET A 100 14.42 -2.65 -13.33
N GLU A 101 14.52 -2.70 -14.65
CA GLU A 101 15.27 -3.74 -15.35
C GLU A 101 16.78 -3.66 -15.07
N GLN A 102 17.36 -2.46 -15.03
CA GLN A 102 18.77 -2.26 -14.69
C GLN A 102 19.07 -2.76 -13.25
N ALA A 103 18.20 -2.47 -12.30
CA ALA A 103 18.34 -2.95 -10.93
C ALA A 103 18.29 -4.48 -10.84
N LEU A 104 17.35 -5.11 -11.54
CA LEU A 104 17.21 -6.57 -11.58
C LEU A 104 18.37 -7.26 -12.30
N ALA A 105 18.93 -6.63 -13.33
CA ALA A 105 20.05 -7.15 -14.12
C ALA A 105 21.36 -7.30 -13.31
N THR A 106 21.47 -6.66 -12.13
CA THR A 106 22.60 -6.87 -11.21
C THR A 106 22.68 -8.31 -10.72
N GLY A 107 21.58 -9.07 -10.74
CA GLY A 107 21.51 -10.44 -10.25
C GLY A 107 21.44 -10.57 -8.71
N GLU A 108 21.50 -9.46 -7.97
CA GLU A 108 21.55 -9.43 -6.49
C GLU A 108 20.16 -9.32 -5.83
N VAL A 109 19.10 -9.10 -6.60
CA VAL A 109 17.75 -8.76 -6.09
C VAL A 109 16.97 -10.02 -5.74
N ALA A 110 16.64 -10.18 -4.44
CA ALA A 110 15.78 -11.24 -3.94
C ALA A 110 14.31 -11.01 -4.30
N CYS A 111 13.84 -9.80 -4.11
CA CYS A 111 12.45 -9.43 -4.38
C CYS A 111 12.27 -7.96 -4.71
N ILE A 112 11.14 -7.66 -5.34
CA ILE A 112 10.56 -6.33 -5.50
C ILE A 112 9.41 -6.22 -4.50
N LEU A 113 9.44 -5.24 -3.59
CA LEU A 113 8.34 -4.92 -2.69
C LEU A 113 7.74 -3.57 -3.09
N MET A 114 6.46 -3.55 -3.45
CA MET A 114 5.80 -2.34 -3.92
C MET A 114 4.30 -2.35 -3.66
N GLU A 115 3.71 -1.16 -3.54
CA GLU A 115 2.28 -0.97 -3.70
C GLU A 115 1.92 -1.02 -5.21
N PRO A 116 0.74 -1.49 -5.60
CA PRO A 116 0.30 -1.45 -7.01
C PRO A 116 -0.12 -0.04 -7.48
N ALA A 117 -0.36 0.89 -6.57
CA ALA A 117 -0.38 2.33 -6.76
C ALA A 117 0.25 2.96 -5.53
N MET A 118 1.09 3.98 -5.68
CA MET A 118 1.67 4.64 -4.52
C MET A 118 0.61 5.42 -3.73
N THR A 119 0.74 5.42 -2.41
CA THR A 119 -0.23 6.09 -1.53
C THR A 119 0.41 6.85 -0.37
N ASN A 120 1.73 6.81 -0.23
CA ASN A 120 2.43 7.42 0.91
C ASN A 120 2.71 8.93 0.74
N VAL A 121 2.86 9.40 -0.49
CA VAL A 121 3.17 10.81 -0.82
C VAL A 121 2.10 11.42 -1.74
N GLY A 122 0.87 10.96 -1.61
CA GLY A 122 -0.20 11.17 -2.55
C GLY A 122 -0.42 9.95 -3.44
N ILE A 123 -1.52 9.95 -4.21
CA ILE A 123 -1.84 8.83 -5.10
C ILE A 123 -1.07 8.99 -6.41
N VAL A 124 -0.16 8.04 -6.69
CA VAL A 124 0.49 7.88 -7.99
C VAL A 124 0.01 6.60 -8.63
N LEU A 125 -0.68 6.71 -9.76
CA LEU A 125 -1.24 5.56 -10.46
C LEU A 125 -0.18 4.92 -11.38
N PRO A 126 -0.23 3.59 -11.56
CA PRO A 126 0.63 2.92 -12.52
C PRO A 126 0.26 3.35 -13.95
N GLU A 127 1.27 3.54 -14.80
CA GLU A 127 1.06 3.68 -16.24
C GLU A 127 0.56 2.35 -16.83
N ASP A 128 -0.12 2.43 -17.97
CA ASP A 128 -0.68 1.26 -18.64
C ASP A 128 0.39 0.18 -18.90
N GLY A 129 0.13 -1.02 -18.41
CA GLY A 129 1.04 -2.16 -18.57
C GLY A 129 2.22 -2.22 -17.60
N TYR A 130 2.50 -1.15 -16.82
CA TYR A 130 3.64 -1.07 -15.92
C TYR A 130 3.73 -2.26 -14.95
N LEU A 131 2.67 -2.52 -14.18
CA LEU A 131 2.65 -3.58 -13.18
C LEU A 131 2.83 -4.98 -13.79
N LYS A 132 2.24 -5.21 -14.96
CA LYS A 132 2.42 -6.47 -15.69
C LYS A 132 3.87 -6.65 -16.12
N ALA A 133 4.49 -5.60 -16.67
CA ALA A 133 5.89 -5.61 -17.07
C ALA A 133 6.83 -5.85 -15.89
N VAL A 134 6.56 -5.24 -14.71
CA VAL A 134 7.32 -5.52 -13.48
C VAL A 134 7.25 -7.00 -13.10
N GLY A 135 6.08 -7.62 -13.15
CA GLY A 135 5.94 -9.06 -12.89
C GLY A 135 6.68 -9.94 -13.90
N GLU A 136 6.72 -9.56 -15.18
CA GLU A 136 7.49 -10.25 -16.22
C GLU A 136 9.00 -10.09 -16.01
N LEU A 137 9.47 -8.90 -15.65
CA LEU A 137 10.87 -8.64 -15.31
C LEU A 137 11.30 -9.43 -14.08
N ALA A 138 10.49 -9.46 -13.01
CA ALA A 138 10.78 -10.25 -11.83
C ALA A 138 11.03 -11.73 -12.19
N LYS A 139 10.16 -12.33 -13.02
CA LYS A 139 10.32 -13.71 -13.52
C LYS A 139 11.58 -13.88 -14.36
N LYS A 140 11.85 -12.96 -15.30
CA LYS A 140 13.02 -12.97 -16.18
C LYS A 140 14.33 -13.01 -15.40
N TYR A 141 14.42 -12.25 -14.32
CA TYR A 141 15.62 -12.13 -13.50
C TYR A 141 15.62 -13.03 -12.24
N SER A 142 14.67 -13.97 -12.12
CA SER A 142 14.54 -14.88 -10.98
C SER A 142 14.52 -14.14 -9.64
N SER A 143 13.78 -13.06 -9.58
CA SER A 143 13.44 -12.30 -8.37
C SER A 143 11.96 -12.53 -8.04
N LEU A 144 11.56 -12.38 -6.79
CA LEU A 144 10.17 -12.55 -6.39
C LEU A 144 9.42 -11.21 -6.40
N TRP A 145 8.15 -11.24 -6.75
CA TRP A 145 7.31 -10.05 -6.76
C TRP A 145 6.35 -10.04 -5.58
N ILE A 146 6.44 -9.01 -4.75
CA ILE A 146 5.61 -8.81 -3.57
C ILE A 146 4.74 -7.57 -3.79
N ILE A 147 3.43 -7.73 -3.68
CA ILE A 147 2.46 -6.63 -3.71
C ILE A 147 1.98 -6.35 -2.30
N ASP A 148 2.12 -5.10 -1.84
CA ASP A 148 1.54 -4.61 -0.60
C ASP A 148 0.19 -3.93 -0.89
N GLU A 149 -0.90 -4.62 -0.53
CA GLU A 149 -2.29 -4.16 -0.72
C GLU A 149 -2.86 -3.38 0.47
N THR A 150 -2.02 -3.06 1.45
CA THR A 150 -2.49 -2.46 2.72
C THR A 150 -3.35 -1.20 2.51
N HIS A 151 -3.07 -0.40 1.49
CA HIS A 151 -3.85 0.78 1.13
C HIS A 151 -4.72 0.58 -0.11
N THR A 152 -4.26 -0.17 -1.07
CA THR A 152 -4.93 -0.35 -2.36
C THR A 152 -6.12 -1.31 -2.31
N ILE A 153 -6.35 -1.95 -1.15
CA ILE A 153 -7.64 -2.62 -0.85
C ILE A 153 -8.84 -1.67 -1.00
N SER A 154 -8.63 -0.35 -0.99
CA SER A 154 -9.70 0.65 -1.20
C SER A 154 -10.41 0.53 -2.56
N VAL A 155 -9.82 -0.13 -3.54
CA VAL A 155 -10.43 -0.27 -4.87
C VAL A 155 -11.45 -1.41 -4.97
N GLY A 156 -11.50 -2.31 -3.98
CA GLY A 156 -12.44 -3.41 -3.99
C GLY A 156 -12.05 -4.57 -3.07
N PRO A 157 -12.89 -5.61 -2.94
CA PRO A 157 -12.67 -6.72 -2.01
C PRO A 157 -11.36 -7.47 -2.22
N GLY A 158 -10.85 -7.52 -3.44
CA GLY A 158 -9.58 -8.16 -3.80
C GLY A 158 -8.46 -7.18 -4.15
N GLY A 159 -8.62 -5.90 -3.80
CA GLY A 159 -7.63 -4.85 -4.06
C GLY A 159 -7.34 -4.65 -5.56
N MET A 160 -6.27 -3.94 -5.85
CA MET A 160 -5.78 -3.75 -7.22
C MET A 160 -5.25 -5.05 -7.83
N THR A 161 -4.73 -5.96 -7.02
CA THR A 161 -4.24 -7.27 -7.49
C THR A 161 -5.32 -8.02 -8.25
N LYS A 162 -6.54 -8.11 -7.70
CA LYS A 162 -7.67 -8.74 -8.39
C LYS A 162 -8.17 -7.90 -9.55
N GLN A 163 -8.30 -6.59 -9.37
CA GLN A 163 -8.83 -5.69 -10.39
C GLN A 163 -8.01 -5.73 -11.68
N LEU A 164 -6.69 -5.79 -11.55
CA LEU A 164 -5.74 -5.81 -12.67
C LEU A 164 -5.26 -7.23 -13.05
N ASN A 165 -5.83 -8.26 -12.41
CA ASN A 165 -5.46 -9.67 -12.61
C ASN A 165 -3.94 -9.91 -12.49
N LEU A 166 -3.32 -9.33 -11.44
CA LEU A 166 -1.90 -9.47 -11.19
C LEU A 166 -1.61 -10.83 -10.53
N GLN A 167 -0.43 -11.36 -10.77
CA GLN A 167 0.00 -12.68 -10.28
C GLN A 167 1.31 -12.55 -9.50
N PRO A 168 1.29 -11.96 -8.28
CA PRO A 168 2.48 -11.85 -7.45
C PRO A 168 2.87 -13.20 -6.84
N ASP A 169 4.14 -13.32 -6.46
CA ASP A 169 4.63 -14.45 -5.65
C ASP A 169 4.14 -14.36 -4.22
N PHE A 170 4.13 -13.15 -3.64
CA PHE A 170 3.56 -12.82 -2.35
C PHE A 170 2.64 -11.60 -2.40
N LEU A 171 1.67 -11.58 -1.51
CA LEU A 171 0.84 -10.41 -1.23
C LEU A 171 0.83 -10.17 0.27
N THR A 172 1.01 -8.90 0.69
CA THR A 172 0.91 -8.49 2.09
C THR A 172 -0.24 -7.52 2.28
N ILE A 173 -0.90 -7.57 3.44
CA ILE A 173 -2.01 -6.68 3.77
C ILE A 173 -2.18 -6.57 5.29
N GLY A 174 -2.58 -5.39 5.75
CA GLY A 174 -2.91 -5.12 7.15
C GLY A 174 -3.98 -4.04 7.31
N LYS A 175 -3.86 -3.20 8.34
CA LYS A 175 -4.75 -2.04 8.62
C LYS A 175 -6.24 -2.39 8.52
N ALA A 176 -6.88 -2.10 7.39
CA ALA A 176 -8.32 -2.19 7.18
C ALA A 176 -8.91 -3.57 7.52
N ILE A 177 -8.15 -4.66 7.33
CA ILE A 177 -8.63 -6.02 7.54
C ILE A 177 -8.85 -6.40 9.01
N GLY A 178 -8.27 -5.64 9.93
CA GLY A 178 -8.35 -5.88 11.38
C GLY A 178 -9.48 -5.16 12.10
N GLY A 179 -10.21 -4.26 11.41
CA GLY A 179 -11.28 -3.48 12.03
C GLY A 179 -10.83 -2.63 13.24
N GLY A 180 -9.56 -2.17 13.23
CA GLY A 180 -8.95 -1.39 14.32
C GLY A 180 -8.06 -2.20 15.26
N LEU A 181 -8.08 -3.53 15.18
CA LEU A 181 -7.14 -4.36 15.96
C LEU A 181 -5.82 -4.56 15.20
N PRO A 182 -4.67 -4.66 15.91
CA PRO A 182 -3.40 -4.97 15.31
C PRO A 182 -3.42 -6.33 14.62
N VAL A 183 -3.22 -6.35 13.30
CA VAL A 183 -3.19 -7.55 12.50
C VAL A 183 -2.54 -7.27 11.15
N GLY A 184 -1.89 -8.26 10.61
CA GLY A 184 -1.44 -8.35 9.23
C GLY A 184 -1.47 -9.78 8.76
N THR A 185 -1.31 -9.96 7.49
CA THR A 185 -1.23 -11.29 6.87
C THR A 185 -0.46 -11.19 5.56
N PHE A 186 0.11 -12.32 5.14
CA PHE A 186 0.64 -12.45 3.79
C PHE A 186 0.15 -13.74 3.14
N GLY A 187 -0.15 -13.61 1.86
CA GLY A 187 -0.48 -14.72 0.99
C GLY A 187 0.70 -15.11 0.11
N MET A 188 0.74 -16.37 -0.32
CA MET A 188 1.78 -16.86 -1.22
C MET A 188 1.22 -17.83 -2.27
N SER A 189 1.89 -17.87 -3.42
CA SER A 189 1.57 -18.81 -4.50
C SER A 189 1.93 -20.25 -4.10
N GLU A 190 1.32 -21.24 -4.77
CA GLU A 190 1.61 -22.65 -4.55
C GLU A 190 3.10 -22.97 -4.79
N LYS A 191 3.69 -22.38 -5.83
CA LYS A 191 5.11 -22.49 -6.14
C LYS A 191 5.98 -22.06 -4.96
N ILE A 192 5.69 -20.89 -4.39
CA ILE A 192 6.44 -20.32 -3.27
C ILE A 192 6.28 -21.18 -2.01
N ALA A 193 5.07 -21.61 -1.70
CA ALA A 193 4.84 -22.52 -0.57
C ALA A 193 5.62 -23.83 -0.71
N GLY A 194 5.69 -24.38 -1.92
CA GLY A 194 6.49 -25.57 -2.22
C GLY A 194 8.01 -25.34 -2.05
N GLU A 195 8.53 -24.19 -2.47
CA GLU A 195 9.96 -23.86 -2.29
C GLU A 195 10.32 -23.66 -0.79
N ILE A 196 9.44 -23.01 -0.03
CA ILE A 196 9.62 -22.88 1.43
C ILE A 196 9.62 -24.25 2.08
N ALA A 197 8.68 -25.14 1.71
CA ALA A 197 8.57 -26.48 2.28
C ALA A 197 9.82 -27.34 2.06
N LYS A 198 10.53 -27.14 0.94
CA LYS A 198 11.79 -27.85 0.64
C LYS A 198 12.97 -27.35 1.46
N LYS A 199 12.97 -26.07 1.87
CA LYS A 199 14.14 -25.41 2.48
C LYS A 199 14.03 -25.27 4.00
N VAL A 200 12.85 -25.43 4.58
CA VAL A 200 12.61 -25.27 6.02
C VAL A 200 12.24 -26.63 6.61
N GLU A 201 13.11 -27.17 7.45
CA GLU A 201 12.83 -28.35 8.28
C GLU A 201 11.89 -27.94 9.42
N ARG A 202 10.59 -27.90 9.16
CA ARG A 202 9.57 -27.30 10.02
C ARG A 202 9.37 -28.01 11.36
N GLU A 203 9.74 -29.28 11.44
CA GLU A 203 9.54 -30.10 12.65
C GLU A 203 10.71 -29.99 13.64
N VAL A 204 11.86 -29.49 13.17
CA VAL A 204 13.10 -29.47 13.95
C VAL A 204 13.52 -28.04 14.33
N ILE A 205 13.15 -27.02 13.50
CA ILE A 205 13.56 -25.64 13.71
C ILE A 205 12.34 -24.83 14.16
N ASP A 206 12.32 -24.45 15.43
CA ASP A 206 11.20 -23.70 16.01
C ASP A 206 11.15 -22.29 15.47
N THR A 207 12.02 -21.55 15.10
CA THR A 207 11.87 -20.17 14.64
C THR A 207 12.83 -19.77 13.52
N GLY A 208 12.38 -19.79 12.29
CA GLY A 208 13.10 -19.20 11.16
C GLY A 208 13.01 -17.65 11.10
N GLY A 209 12.64 -16.99 12.21
CA GLY A 209 12.37 -15.55 12.24
C GLY A 209 11.05 -15.16 11.55
N ILE A 210 10.14 -16.11 11.43
CA ILE A 210 8.80 -15.95 10.83
C ILE A 210 7.76 -16.32 11.89
N GLY A 211 6.72 -15.49 12.02
CA GLY A 211 5.65 -15.70 13.01
C GLY A 211 5.77 -14.76 14.21
N GLY A 212 5.45 -15.28 15.37
CA GLY A 212 5.42 -14.55 16.64
C GLY A 212 4.31 -15.09 17.54
N THR A 213 4.50 -15.07 18.87
CA THR A 213 3.57 -15.66 19.84
C THR A 213 2.12 -15.19 19.70
N LEU A 214 1.93 -13.90 19.34
CA LEU A 214 0.60 -13.32 19.18
C LEU A 214 0.10 -13.28 17.74
N ALA A 215 0.90 -13.77 16.79
CA ALA A 215 0.47 -13.85 15.39
C ALA A 215 -0.70 -14.86 15.28
N GLY A 216 -1.80 -14.42 14.65
CA GLY A 216 -2.99 -15.25 14.52
C GLY A 216 -3.71 -15.55 15.85
N ASN A 217 -3.63 -14.66 16.84
CA ASN A 217 -4.40 -14.80 18.08
C ASN A 217 -5.91 -14.76 17.82
N ALA A 218 -6.68 -15.40 18.70
CA ALA A 218 -8.11 -15.59 18.50
C ALA A 218 -8.90 -14.27 18.35
N LEU A 219 -8.53 -13.23 19.11
CA LEU A 219 -9.22 -11.93 19.05
C LEU A 219 -9.01 -11.25 17.70
N SER A 220 -7.76 -11.19 17.22
CA SER A 220 -7.45 -10.59 15.91
C SER A 220 -8.11 -11.37 14.76
N LEU A 221 -8.13 -12.70 14.82
CA LEU A 221 -8.79 -13.53 13.81
C LEU A 221 -10.31 -13.36 13.80
N ALA A 222 -10.95 -13.27 14.98
CA ALA A 222 -12.38 -12.98 15.09
C ALA A 222 -12.73 -11.60 14.50
N ALA A 223 -11.88 -10.59 14.78
CA ALA A 223 -12.04 -9.26 14.21
C ALA A 223 -11.84 -9.26 12.68
N MET A 224 -10.81 -9.94 12.16
CA MET A 224 -10.61 -10.10 10.72
C MET A 224 -11.81 -10.76 10.05
N ARG A 225 -12.32 -11.86 10.63
CA ARG A 225 -13.51 -12.53 10.11
C ARG A 225 -14.70 -11.59 10.06
N ALA A 226 -14.98 -10.87 11.15
CA ALA A 226 -16.09 -9.91 11.18
C ALA A 226 -15.91 -8.80 10.15
N THR A 227 -14.71 -8.23 10.05
CA THR A 227 -14.38 -7.16 9.12
C THR A 227 -14.52 -7.62 7.67
N LEU A 228 -13.91 -8.72 7.31
CA LEU A 228 -13.92 -9.22 5.93
C LEU A 228 -15.30 -9.69 5.48
N THR A 229 -16.05 -10.35 6.38
CA THR A 229 -17.35 -10.96 5.98
C THR A 229 -18.56 -10.06 6.18
N LYS A 230 -18.47 -9.02 7.04
CA LYS A 230 -19.63 -8.18 7.39
C LYS A 230 -19.43 -6.68 7.09
N VAL A 231 -18.19 -6.21 6.99
CA VAL A 231 -17.88 -4.78 6.81
C VAL A 231 -17.36 -4.52 5.40
N LEU A 232 -16.25 -5.15 5.03
CA LEU A 232 -15.61 -4.98 3.72
C LEU A 232 -16.19 -5.96 2.68
N THR A 233 -17.51 -5.90 2.48
CA THR A 233 -18.26 -6.76 1.54
C THR A 233 -18.29 -6.15 0.15
N GLU A 234 -18.63 -6.94 -0.87
CA GLU A 234 -18.85 -6.43 -2.23
C GLU A 234 -19.90 -5.30 -2.26
N ALA A 235 -20.99 -5.45 -1.49
CA ALA A 235 -22.02 -4.43 -1.37
C ALA A 235 -21.50 -3.13 -0.71
N ALA A 236 -20.60 -3.23 0.27
CA ALA A 236 -19.98 -2.06 0.87
C ALA A 236 -19.10 -1.31 -0.14
N PHE A 237 -18.27 -2.02 -0.92
CA PHE A 237 -17.47 -1.39 -1.97
C PHE A 237 -18.32 -0.80 -3.09
N ALA A 238 -19.42 -1.45 -3.48
CA ALA A 238 -20.37 -0.93 -4.47
C ALA A 238 -21.01 0.40 -4.01
N LYS A 239 -21.09 0.65 -2.69
CA LYS A 239 -21.53 1.93 -2.12
C LYS A 239 -20.38 2.93 -1.98
N MET A 240 -19.23 2.51 -1.44
CA MET A 240 -18.11 3.38 -1.11
C MET A 240 -17.42 3.98 -2.34
N ILE A 241 -17.22 3.20 -3.41
CA ILE A 241 -16.51 3.66 -4.60
C ILE A 241 -17.22 4.81 -5.30
N PRO A 242 -18.55 4.77 -5.56
CA PRO A 242 -19.29 5.91 -6.10
C PRO A 242 -19.19 7.15 -5.21
N LEU A 243 -19.21 7.00 -3.88
CA LEU A 243 -19.05 8.14 -2.97
C LEU A 243 -17.64 8.72 -3.01
N GLY A 244 -16.60 7.89 -3.20
CA GLY A 244 -15.23 8.36 -3.44
C GLY A 244 -15.13 9.18 -4.74
N ASN A 245 -15.77 8.72 -5.80
CA ASN A 245 -15.86 9.47 -7.06
C ASN A 245 -16.59 10.81 -6.87
N LEU A 246 -17.74 10.81 -6.18
CA LEU A 246 -18.51 12.02 -5.89
C LEU A 246 -17.71 13.03 -5.08
N TRP A 247 -16.92 12.57 -4.10
CA TRP A 247 -16.01 13.43 -3.35
C TRP A 247 -14.96 14.08 -4.25
N CYS A 248 -14.30 13.30 -5.11
CA CYS A 248 -13.33 13.81 -6.06
C CYS A 248 -13.96 14.79 -7.07
N GLU A 249 -15.17 14.51 -7.54
CA GLU A 249 -15.91 15.43 -8.43
C GLU A 249 -16.17 16.78 -7.77
N GLY A 250 -16.55 16.78 -6.48
CA GLY A 250 -16.73 18.00 -5.72
C GLY A 250 -15.43 18.79 -5.54
N VAL A 251 -14.33 18.11 -5.25
CA VAL A 251 -12.99 18.72 -5.18
C VAL A 251 -12.55 19.28 -6.53
N ASP A 252 -12.69 18.53 -7.62
CA ASP A 252 -12.35 18.97 -8.98
C ASP A 252 -13.15 20.21 -9.40
N GLN A 253 -14.44 20.28 -9.02
CA GLN A 253 -15.30 21.45 -9.31
C GLN A 253 -14.79 22.70 -8.60
N ALA A 254 -14.40 22.61 -7.32
CA ALA A 254 -13.84 23.72 -6.58
C ALA A 254 -12.47 24.15 -7.14
N ILE A 255 -11.58 23.19 -7.43
CA ILE A 255 -10.28 23.43 -8.07
C ILE A 255 -10.46 24.23 -9.36
N LYS A 256 -11.38 23.80 -10.22
CA LYS A 256 -11.67 24.47 -11.50
C LYS A 256 -12.30 25.85 -11.31
N LYS A 257 -13.24 25.99 -10.38
CA LYS A 257 -13.96 27.24 -10.10
C LYS A 257 -13.03 28.36 -9.65
N TYR A 258 -12.03 28.01 -8.85
CA TYR A 258 -11.08 28.97 -8.28
C TYR A 258 -9.71 28.96 -8.99
N GLU A 259 -9.61 28.28 -10.14
CA GLU A 259 -8.40 28.20 -10.98
C GLU A 259 -7.15 27.77 -10.19
N LEU A 260 -7.35 26.88 -9.19
CA LEU A 260 -6.24 26.37 -8.39
C LEU A 260 -5.36 25.40 -9.21
N PRO A 261 -4.02 25.51 -9.09
CA PRO A 261 -3.12 24.59 -9.81
C PRO A 261 -3.00 23.24 -9.11
N TRP A 262 -4.14 22.60 -8.81
CA TRP A 262 -4.23 21.35 -8.08
C TRP A 262 -4.81 20.24 -8.94
N TYR A 263 -4.53 18.99 -8.54
CA TYR A 263 -5.02 17.79 -9.22
C TYR A 263 -5.57 16.79 -8.20
N CYS A 264 -6.75 16.24 -8.43
CA CYS A 264 -7.37 15.21 -7.60
C CYS A 264 -7.25 13.83 -8.26
N SER A 265 -6.57 12.91 -7.58
CA SER A 265 -6.44 11.50 -7.97
C SER A 265 -7.52 10.64 -7.32
N ARG A 266 -7.96 9.59 -8.03
CA ARG A 266 -8.97 8.63 -7.57
C ARG A 266 -8.39 7.24 -7.45
N LEU A 267 -8.69 6.55 -6.34
CA LEU A 267 -8.27 5.16 -6.12
C LEU A 267 -9.39 4.37 -5.40
N GLY A 268 -10.44 4.03 -6.12
CA GLY A 268 -11.61 3.35 -5.58
C GLY A 268 -12.36 4.19 -4.53
N ALA A 269 -12.46 3.71 -3.31
CA ALA A 269 -13.08 4.42 -2.18
C ALA A 269 -12.13 5.48 -1.54
N ARG A 270 -11.06 5.84 -2.21
CA ARG A 270 -10.07 6.82 -1.79
C ARG A 270 -9.90 7.89 -2.87
N GLY A 271 -9.83 9.16 -2.45
CA GLY A 271 -9.47 10.29 -3.28
C GLY A 271 -8.44 11.16 -2.58
N GLU A 272 -7.55 11.80 -3.33
CA GLU A 272 -6.51 12.65 -2.77
C GLU A 272 -6.13 13.75 -3.77
N TYR A 273 -6.03 14.99 -3.32
CA TYR A 273 -5.57 16.09 -4.16
C TYR A 273 -4.16 16.52 -3.78
N LEU A 274 -3.40 16.97 -4.79
CA LEU A 274 -2.04 17.46 -4.67
C LEU A 274 -1.95 18.87 -5.24
N PHE A 275 -1.04 19.71 -4.72
CA PHE A 275 -0.85 21.11 -5.15
C PHE A 275 -0.01 21.19 -6.43
N ARG A 276 -0.52 20.54 -7.46
CA ARG A 276 0.05 20.52 -8.82
C ARG A 276 -1.04 20.38 -9.87
N ALA A 277 -0.82 20.96 -11.05
CA ALA A 277 -1.84 21.03 -12.10
C ALA A 277 -2.11 19.70 -12.85
N SER A 278 -1.30 18.65 -12.65
CA SER A 278 -1.42 17.39 -13.38
C SER A 278 -1.11 16.19 -12.50
N ALA A 279 -1.56 15.00 -12.88
CA ALA A 279 -1.27 13.76 -12.17
C ALA A 279 0.26 13.53 -12.02
N PRO A 280 0.75 13.16 -10.82
CA PRO A 280 2.13 12.75 -10.65
C PRO A 280 2.37 11.39 -11.29
N LYS A 281 3.56 11.20 -11.87
CA LYS A 281 3.98 9.92 -12.44
C LYS A 281 4.96 9.16 -11.56
N THR A 282 5.63 9.87 -10.64
CA THR A 282 6.64 9.32 -9.74
C THR A 282 6.42 9.79 -8.31
N GLY A 283 7.03 9.08 -7.35
CA GLY A 283 7.02 9.49 -5.95
C GLY A 283 7.69 10.84 -5.72
N LYS A 284 8.76 11.13 -6.45
CA LYS A 284 9.45 12.42 -6.42
C LYS A 284 8.54 13.57 -6.88
N GLU A 285 7.81 13.37 -7.99
CA GLU A 285 6.87 14.39 -8.48
C GLU A 285 5.74 14.65 -7.49
N ALA A 286 5.21 13.62 -6.86
CA ALA A 286 4.16 13.76 -5.83
C ALA A 286 4.69 14.50 -4.60
N MET A 287 5.88 14.14 -4.12
CA MET A 287 6.49 14.80 -2.96
C MET A 287 6.78 16.29 -3.21
N LEU A 288 7.23 16.66 -4.41
CA LEU A 288 7.49 18.06 -4.78
C LEU A 288 6.21 18.92 -4.84
N ALA A 289 5.05 18.31 -4.85
CA ALA A 289 3.75 18.97 -4.79
C ALA A 289 3.25 19.20 -3.35
N ALA A 290 4.01 18.80 -2.32
CA ALA A 290 3.65 19.04 -0.93
C ALA A 290 3.93 20.49 -0.54
N ASP A 291 3.00 21.09 0.21
CA ASP A 291 3.16 22.38 0.89
C ASP A 291 2.67 22.21 2.33
N PHE A 292 3.61 22.04 3.25
CA PHE A 292 3.30 21.67 4.63
C PHE A 292 2.43 22.71 5.35
N GLU A 293 2.67 24.01 5.14
CA GLU A 293 1.90 25.08 5.79
C GLU A 293 0.46 25.10 5.25
N LEU A 294 0.31 24.96 3.94
CA LEU A 294 -0.99 24.90 3.31
C LEU A 294 -1.77 23.65 3.71
N GLU A 295 -1.12 22.48 3.78
CA GLU A 295 -1.72 21.23 4.26
C GLU A 295 -2.24 21.37 5.70
N GLN A 296 -1.45 21.97 6.60
CA GLN A 296 -1.86 22.21 7.98
C GLN A 296 -3.04 23.18 8.05
N TYR A 297 -3.02 24.26 7.27
CA TYR A 297 -4.13 25.21 7.23
C TYR A 297 -5.42 24.53 6.78
N ILE A 298 -5.38 23.81 5.66
CA ILE A 298 -6.54 23.09 5.11
C ILE A 298 -7.07 22.07 6.12
N HIS A 299 -6.20 21.28 6.72
CA HIS A 299 -6.58 20.27 7.72
C HIS A 299 -7.29 20.92 8.92
N LEU A 300 -6.70 21.97 9.50
CA LEU A 300 -7.28 22.68 10.64
C LEU A 300 -8.60 23.34 10.28
N ARG A 301 -8.69 23.97 9.09
CA ARG A 301 -9.90 24.65 8.62
C ARG A 301 -11.06 23.67 8.45
N LEU A 302 -10.82 22.53 7.77
CA LEU A 302 -11.83 21.50 7.58
C LEU A 302 -12.21 20.81 8.90
N LEU A 303 -11.26 20.62 9.81
CA LEU A 303 -11.53 20.07 11.16
C LEU A 303 -12.49 20.99 11.94
N ASN A 304 -12.31 22.31 11.88
CA ASN A 304 -13.22 23.27 12.50
C ASN A 304 -14.62 23.24 11.87
N ASP A 305 -14.75 22.85 10.61
CA ASP A 305 -16.04 22.65 9.94
C ASP A 305 -16.65 21.26 10.22
N GLY A 306 -15.98 20.42 11.04
CA GLY A 306 -16.45 19.09 11.43
C GLY A 306 -15.98 17.95 10.55
N PHE A 307 -14.97 18.17 9.69
CA PHE A 307 -14.41 17.13 8.82
C PHE A 307 -13.02 16.72 9.26
N LEU A 308 -12.91 15.50 9.80
CA LEU A 308 -11.62 14.88 10.12
C LEU A 308 -11.11 14.13 8.89
N LEU A 309 -10.21 14.76 8.14
CA LEU A 309 -9.42 14.11 7.10
C LEU A 309 -8.15 13.51 7.69
N THR A 310 -7.51 12.64 6.93
CA THR A 310 -6.24 12.03 7.35
C THR A 310 -5.15 13.10 7.51
N PRO A 311 -4.50 13.22 8.67
CA PRO A 311 -3.34 14.10 8.83
C PRO A 311 -2.22 13.70 7.85
N PHE A 312 -1.43 14.68 7.39
CA PHE A 312 -0.33 14.52 6.41
C PHE A 312 -0.76 14.10 5.00
N HIS A 313 -2.07 14.14 4.71
CA HIS A 313 -2.63 13.81 3.41
C HIS A 313 -3.85 14.68 3.14
N ASN A 314 -3.97 15.18 1.91
CA ASN A 314 -5.18 15.85 1.44
C ASN A 314 -6.18 14.80 0.90
N MET A 315 -6.52 13.84 1.74
CA MET A 315 -7.13 12.58 1.34
C MET A 315 -8.43 12.29 2.07
N ALA A 316 -9.44 11.82 1.33
CA ALA A 316 -10.61 11.17 1.88
C ALA A 316 -10.52 9.65 1.75
N LEU A 317 -10.87 8.96 2.84
CA LEU A 317 -11.12 7.52 2.88
C LEU A 317 -12.61 7.31 3.17
N ILE A 318 -13.34 6.84 2.17
CA ILE A 318 -14.77 6.58 2.30
C ILE A 318 -15.00 5.29 3.06
N SER A 319 -15.79 5.37 4.12
CA SER A 319 -16.17 4.21 4.93
C SER A 319 -17.54 3.66 4.52
N PRO A 320 -17.90 2.42 4.94
CA PRO A 320 -19.24 1.89 4.73
C PRO A 320 -20.37 2.73 5.35
N GLN A 321 -20.05 3.59 6.33
CA GLN A 321 -21.01 4.47 7.01
C GLN A 321 -21.14 5.83 6.33
N THR A 322 -20.19 6.24 5.50
CA THR A 322 -20.22 7.50 4.77
C THR A 322 -21.48 7.59 3.90
N THR A 323 -22.12 8.75 3.89
CA THR A 323 -23.32 9.05 3.10
C THR A 323 -23.06 10.11 2.03
N GLU A 324 -23.95 10.24 1.05
CA GLU A 324 -23.90 11.34 0.10
C GLU A 324 -23.99 12.71 0.79
N ALA A 325 -24.79 12.81 1.86
CA ALA A 325 -24.93 14.05 2.62
C ALA A 325 -23.60 14.48 3.25
N ASP A 326 -22.80 13.53 3.76
CA ASP A 326 -21.47 13.81 4.30
C ASP A 326 -20.52 14.32 3.21
N VAL A 327 -20.56 13.70 2.03
CA VAL A 327 -19.75 14.12 0.87
C VAL A 327 -20.14 15.52 0.40
N PHE A 328 -21.44 15.82 0.26
CA PHE A 328 -21.90 17.15 -0.12
C PHE A 328 -21.57 18.22 0.92
N ALA A 329 -21.69 17.89 2.20
CA ALA A 329 -21.32 18.82 3.27
C ALA A 329 -19.82 19.15 3.21
N HIS A 330 -18.96 18.14 3.00
CA HIS A 330 -17.52 18.35 2.79
C HIS A 330 -17.26 19.21 1.55
N THR A 331 -17.88 18.91 0.41
CA THR A 331 -17.70 19.68 -0.83
C THR A 331 -18.03 21.15 -0.63
N LYS A 332 -19.10 21.45 0.13
CA LYS A 332 -19.47 22.83 0.46
C LYS A 332 -18.42 23.52 1.34
N ALA A 333 -17.91 22.85 2.36
CA ALA A 333 -16.86 23.39 3.23
C ALA A 333 -15.56 23.64 2.45
N PHE A 334 -15.19 22.69 1.57
CA PHE A 334 -14.03 22.80 0.70
C PHE A 334 -14.16 23.95 -0.32
N ASP A 335 -15.34 24.17 -0.90
CA ASP A 335 -15.62 25.31 -1.79
C ASP A 335 -15.40 26.65 -1.09
N VAL A 336 -15.88 26.79 0.17
CA VAL A 336 -15.66 27.99 0.99
C VAL A 336 -14.18 28.18 1.29
N LEU A 337 -13.47 27.13 1.69
CA LEU A 337 -12.02 27.15 1.94
C LEU A 337 -11.26 27.60 0.68
N CYS A 338 -11.58 27.06 -0.50
CA CYS A 338 -10.93 27.48 -1.74
C CYS A 338 -11.18 28.96 -2.07
N ALA A 339 -12.38 29.48 -1.78
CA ALA A 339 -12.67 30.92 -1.93
C ALA A 339 -11.80 31.79 -1.00
N GLU A 340 -11.59 31.35 0.25
CA GLU A 340 -10.74 32.05 1.23
C GLU A 340 -9.28 32.09 0.77
N LEU A 341 -8.77 31.03 0.12
CA LEU A 341 -7.39 30.95 -0.35
C LEU A 341 -7.06 31.91 -1.51
N VAL A 342 -8.05 32.34 -2.28
CA VAL A 342 -7.85 33.20 -3.46
C VAL A 342 -8.34 34.63 -3.25
N SER A 343 -8.89 34.94 -2.05
CA SER A 343 -9.33 36.30 -1.68
C SER A 343 -8.18 37.13 -1.14
#